data_9417f66b2b3091e6d332a76e8f0dd871
#
_entry.id   9417f66b2b3091e6d332a76e8f0dd871
#
_cell.length_a   1.000
_cell.length_b   1.000
_cell.length_c   1.000
_cell.angle_alpha   90.00
_cell.angle_beta   90.00
_cell.angle_gamma   90.00
#
_symmetry.space_group_name_H-M   'P 1'
#
loop_
_entity.id
_entity.type
_entity.pdbx_description
1 polymer ?
#
loop_
_entity_poly.entity_id
_entity_poly.type
_entity_poly.pdbx_seq_one_letter_code
_entity_poly.pdbx_strand_id
1 'polypeptide(L)'
;MMSVDNLSANIVESPKFRKTYLSLLKKSVSSQIPALISTNDSGDIEWAYLISCASLLFGSSDGSVLDIAYRICQAAICEPTLPSEYKNAAAGIFALSANNAAITLSVSRALLAPDFNEYLPLQANIDIAKKQFSNSIIDNDEIFVLNEFQKEVYTSFQDNDAISISAPTSAGKSFVLLHLLSNFILEAHNPKIIYIVPTRALIQQVEMDIRQHLKDSNISATVTSVPVLPGDFNQSSCVFVFTQERLQWVLSEHTDINFDLVIVDEAHKISDNSRGILLSQVLQKVSYMGNCKFVFASPMSENPGALFRTIKPTYAKQEIVSEIVTVNQNLIWVSKDGPSTTKWRVELLAEKEKIQLGYVVTERITKTSMRLPILAYRISAGQTGNLLYVNCASEAERVSIQLKSLILNDKPGYQPSTRVCELIKLVKKTVHPDYALIEVLKAGVAFHYGNMPLAIRNEIENLFKRGDISFLVCTST
;
A
#
# COMPACT_ATOMS: atom_id res chain seq x y z
N MET A 1 -34.19 8.17 -18.89
CA MET A 1 -33.20 8.69 -17.96
C MET A 1 -31.82 8.20 -18.43
N MET A 2 -30.84 9.10 -18.61
CA MET A 2 -29.45 8.69 -18.86
C MET A 2 -28.98 7.89 -17.66
N SER A 3 -28.30 6.74 -17.87
CA SER A 3 -27.64 6.05 -16.76
C SER A 3 -26.50 6.91 -16.19
N VAL A 4 -26.18 6.75 -14.93
CA VAL A 4 -25.08 7.50 -14.26
C VAL A 4 -23.77 7.30 -15.02
N ASP A 5 -23.52 6.09 -15.50
CA ASP A 5 -22.30 5.77 -16.25
C ASP A 5 -22.22 6.50 -17.60
N ASN A 6 -23.36 6.67 -18.30
CA ASN A 6 -23.39 7.47 -19.53
C ASN A 6 -23.12 8.97 -19.26
N LEU A 7 -23.62 9.51 -18.14
CA LEU A 7 -23.32 10.88 -17.74
C LEU A 7 -21.84 11.05 -17.40
N SER A 8 -21.28 10.11 -16.66
CA SER A 8 -19.87 10.11 -16.27
C SER A 8 -18.94 10.06 -17.49
N ALA A 9 -19.24 9.20 -18.46
CA ALA A 9 -18.50 9.13 -19.71
C ALA A 9 -18.53 10.47 -20.47
N ASN A 10 -19.71 11.09 -20.59
CA ASN A 10 -19.88 12.40 -21.24
C ASN A 10 -19.08 13.51 -20.55
N ILE A 11 -19.01 13.50 -19.20
CA ILE A 11 -18.20 14.45 -18.44
C ILE A 11 -16.72 14.26 -18.77
N VAL A 12 -16.21 13.05 -18.68
CA VAL A 12 -14.79 12.73 -18.90
C VAL A 12 -14.36 13.01 -20.34
N GLU A 13 -15.23 12.82 -21.31
CA GLU A 13 -14.98 13.11 -22.72
C GLU A 13 -15.11 14.60 -23.08
N SER A 14 -15.72 15.40 -22.23
CA SER A 14 -15.92 16.84 -22.48
C SER A 14 -14.57 17.57 -22.64
N PRO A 15 -14.40 18.37 -23.72
CA PRO A 15 -13.16 19.12 -23.92
C PRO A 15 -12.82 20.08 -22.77
N LYS A 16 -13.85 20.69 -22.14
CA LYS A 16 -13.65 21.57 -20.99
C LYS A 16 -13.10 20.79 -19.80
N PHE A 17 -13.70 19.63 -19.50
CA PHE A 17 -13.25 18.79 -18.39
C PHE A 17 -11.81 18.31 -18.59
N ARG A 18 -11.52 17.73 -19.76
CA ARG A 18 -10.16 17.25 -20.08
C ARG A 18 -9.11 18.35 -19.93
N LYS A 19 -9.37 19.53 -20.45
CA LYS A 19 -8.45 20.68 -20.34
C LYS A 19 -8.21 21.06 -18.88
N THR A 20 -9.27 21.22 -18.09
CA THR A 20 -9.16 21.66 -16.69
C THR A 20 -8.53 20.57 -15.82
N TYR A 21 -8.88 19.30 -16.04
CA TYR A 21 -8.31 18.17 -15.33
C TYR A 21 -6.80 17.98 -15.65
N LEU A 22 -6.38 18.14 -16.90
CA LEU A 22 -4.98 18.14 -17.28
C LEU A 22 -4.19 19.25 -16.60
N SER A 23 -4.76 20.45 -16.45
CA SER A 23 -4.15 21.56 -15.71
C SER A 23 -3.99 21.20 -14.23
N LEU A 24 -5.02 20.57 -13.62
CA LEU A 24 -4.96 20.06 -12.25
C LEU A 24 -3.84 19.03 -12.07
N LEU A 25 -3.77 18.02 -12.94
CA LEU A 25 -2.74 16.98 -12.88
C LEU A 25 -1.33 17.58 -12.97
N LYS A 26 -1.11 18.46 -13.93
CA LYS A 26 0.18 19.16 -14.09
C LYS A 26 0.56 19.90 -12.83
N LYS A 27 -0.33 20.73 -12.28
CA LYS A 27 -0.07 21.52 -11.07
C LYS A 27 0.21 20.62 -9.86
N SER A 28 -0.67 19.65 -9.62
CA SER A 28 -0.58 18.73 -8.47
C SER A 28 0.70 17.90 -8.48
N VAL A 29 1.10 17.37 -9.65
CA VAL A 29 2.31 16.55 -9.76
C VAL A 29 3.57 17.41 -9.76
N SER A 30 3.55 18.57 -10.44
CA SER A 30 4.69 19.48 -10.47
C SER A 30 5.05 20.01 -9.09
N SER A 31 4.07 20.26 -8.22
CA SER A 31 4.31 20.69 -6.84
C SER A 31 5.04 19.65 -5.98
N GLN A 32 4.98 18.39 -6.37
CA GLN A 32 5.67 17.28 -5.67
C GLN A 32 7.14 17.14 -6.10
N ILE A 33 7.56 17.83 -7.16
CA ILE A 33 8.93 17.78 -7.69
C ILE A 33 9.55 19.18 -7.62
N PRO A 34 10.13 19.59 -6.48
CA PRO A 34 10.62 20.96 -6.30
C PRO A 34 11.72 21.39 -7.28
N ALA A 35 12.49 20.41 -7.79
CA ALA A 35 13.56 20.69 -8.79
C ALA A 35 13.02 20.83 -10.23
N LEU A 36 11.73 20.70 -10.45
CA LEU A 36 11.13 20.76 -11.77
C LEU A 36 11.06 22.22 -12.26
N ILE A 37 11.64 22.46 -13.43
CA ILE A 37 11.44 23.69 -14.17
C ILE A 37 10.26 23.46 -15.10
N SER A 38 9.08 23.97 -14.72
CA SER A 38 7.87 23.83 -15.50
C SER A 38 7.97 24.58 -16.82
N THR A 39 7.47 23.99 -17.90
CA THR A 39 7.42 24.63 -19.23
C THR A 39 6.11 25.30 -19.54
N ASN A 40 5.09 25.07 -18.70
CA ASN A 40 3.74 25.57 -18.94
C ASN A 40 3.23 26.32 -17.73
N ASP A 41 2.66 27.47 -17.97
CA ASP A 41 1.78 28.15 -17.02
C ASP A 41 0.57 27.24 -16.79
N SER A 42 0.47 26.69 -15.59
CA SER A 42 -0.73 25.99 -15.17
C SER A 42 -1.78 27.07 -14.98
N GLY A 43 -2.66 27.26 -15.99
CA GLY A 43 -3.75 28.22 -15.91
C GLY A 43 -4.58 28.03 -14.63
N ASP A 44 -5.37 29.04 -14.29
CA ASP A 44 -6.24 28.98 -13.11
C ASP A 44 -7.15 27.75 -13.16
N ILE A 45 -7.14 26.99 -12.05
CA ILE A 45 -7.97 25.79 -11.91
C ILE A 45 -9.38 26.20 -11.50
N GLU A 46 -10.37 25.85 -12.32
CA GLU A 46 -11.80 26.04 -11.99
C GLU A 46 -12.25 25.02 -10.93
N TRP A 47 -11.86 25.23 -9.66
CA TRP A 47 -12.13 24.27 -8.57
C TRP A 47 -13.60 23.95 -8.36
N ALA A 48 -14.48 24.95 -8.40
CA ALA A 48 -15.92 24.73 -8.28
C ALA A 48 -16.45 23.77 -9.36
N TYR A 49 -15.97 23.94 -10.60
CA TYR A 49 -16.34 23.07 -11.70
C TYR A 49 -15.82 21.64 -11.51
N LEU A 50 -14.53 21.49 -11.17
CA LEU A 50 -13.94 20.15 -10.98
C LEU A 50 -14.56 19.39 -9.81
N ILE A 51 -14.81 20.04 -8.66
CA ILE A 51 -15.44 19.40 -7.50
C ILE A 51 -16.89 19.01 -7.83
N SER A 52 -17.62 19.84 -8.57
CA SER A 52 -18.97 19.49 -9.06
C SER A 52 -18.94 18.28 -10.00
N CYS A 53 -17.96 18.23 -10.91
CA CYS A 53 -17.75 17.05 -11.75
C CYS A 53 -17.40 15.82 -10.90
N ALA A 54 -16.49 15.94 -9.94
CA ALA A 54 -16.11 14.83 -9.06
C ALA A 54 -17.30 14.24 -8.30
N SER A 55 -18.20 15.10 -7.81
CA SER A 55 -19.44 14.67 -7.15
C SER A 55 -20.35 13.83 -8.06
N LEU A 56 -20.40 14.15 -9.36
CA LEU A 56 -21.18 13.38 -10.35
C LEU A 56 -20.47 12.09 -10.76
N LEU A 57 -19.13 12.16 -10.97
CA LEU A 57 -18.30 11.02 -11.33
C LEU A 57 -18.28 9.96 -10.23
N PHE A 58 -18.43 10.38 -8.98
CA PHE A 58 -18.42 9.50 -7.82
C PHE A 58 -19.57 8.47 -7.82
N GLY A 59 -20.67 8.73 -8.56
CA GLY A 59 -21.77 7.77 -8.74
C GLY A 59 -21.52 6.68 -9.79
N SER A 60 -20.38 6.69 -10.49
CA SER A 60 -20.06 5.70 -11.54
C SER A 60 -19.69 4.34 -10.96
N SER A 61 -19.97 3.29 -11.70
CA SER A 61 -19.48 1.93 -11.43
C SER A 61 -18.08 1.66 -12.01
N ASP A 62 -17.54 2.55 -12.84
CA ASP A 62 -16.24 2.43 -13.48
C ASP A 62 -15.12 2.90 -12.52
N GLY A 63 -14.21 2.00 -12.17
CA GLY A 63 -13.08 2.27 -11.28
C GLY A 63 -12.14 3.37 -11.80
N SER A 64 -11.97 3.51 -13.13
CA SER A 64 -11.12 4.56 -13.72
C SER A 64 -11.76 5.95 -13.55
N VAL A 65 -13.06 6.02 -13.65
CA VAL A 65 -13.84 7.26 -13.42
C VAL A 65 -13.80 7.66 -11.95
N LEU A 66 -13.91 6.68 -11.05
CA LEU A 66 -13.77 6.92 -9.61
C LEU A 66 -12.35 7.40 -9.23
N ASP A 67 -11.31 6.88 -9.86
CA ASP A 67 -9.94 7.37 -9.65
C ASP A 67 -9.80 8.85 -10.00
N ILE A 68 -10.42 9.29 -11.09
CA ILE A 68 -10.48 10.71 -11.47
C ILE A 68 -11.15 11.56 -10.37
N ALA A 69 -12.29 11.11 -9.85
CA ALA A 69 -12.99 11.82 -8.78
C ALA A 69 -12.13 11.91 -7.51
N TYR A 70 -11.49 10.81 -7.11
CA TYR A 70 -10.59 10.79 -5.97
C TYR A 70 -9.39 11.72 -6.15
N ARG A 71 -8.78 11.76 -7.35
CA ARG A 71 -7.65 12.66 -7.66
C ARG A 71 -8.04 14.11 -7.54
N ILE A 72 -9.22 14.50 -8.01
CA ILE A 72 -9.72 15.87 -7.88
C ILE A 72 -9.90 16.22 -6.41
N CYS A 73 -10.57 15.38 -5.62
CA CYS A 73 -10.82 15.61 -4.20
C CYS A 73 -9.52 15.69 -3.40
N GLN A 74 -8.59 14.78 -3.63
CA GLN A 74 -7.29 14.78 -2.97
C GLN A 74 -6.50 16.05 -3.30
N ALA A 75 -6.46 16.46 -4.57
CA ALA A 75 -5.78 17.67 -4.98
C ALA A 75 -6.40 18.92 -4.32
N ALA A 76 -7.74 18.98 -4.21
CA ALA A 76 -8.42 20.08 -3.52
C ALA A 76 -8.06 20.14 -2.03
N ILE A 77 -8.04 19.03 -1.32
CA ILE A 77 -7.69 18.99 0.11
C ILE A 77 -6.21 19.37 0.31
N CYS A 78 -5.32 18.95 -0.58
CA CYS A 78 -3.89 19.22 -0.49
C CYS A 78 -3.48 20.62 -0.97
N GLU A 79 -4.35 21.38 -1.66
CA GLU A 79 -4.03 22.74 -2.14
C GLU A 79 -4.02 23.75 -0.99
N PRO A 80 -2.86 24.34 -0.62
CA PRO A 80 -2.77 25.18 0.56
C PRO A 80 -3.60 26.47 0.47
N THR A 81 -3.73 27.03 -0.73
CA THR A 81 -4.38 28.33 -0.98
C THR A 81 -5.88 28.22 -1.23
N LEU A 82 -6.42 26.99 -1.30
CA LEU A 82 -7.83 26.77 -1.58
C LEU A 82 -8.70 27.10 -0.34
N PRO A 83 -9.80 27.86 -0.51
CA PRO A 83 -10.75 28.12 0.58
C PRO A 83 -11.31 26.83 1.19
N SER A 84 -11.59 26.86 2.49
CA SER A 84 -12.09 25.71 3.25
C SER A 84 -13.37 25.10 2.72
N GLU A 85 -14.25 25.92 2.11
CA GLU A 85 -15.51 25.47 1.50
C GLU A 85 -15.29 24.36 0.46
N TYR A 86 -14.29 24.53 -0.42
CA TYR A 86 -13.95 23.54 -1.43
C TYR A 86 -13.30 22.29 -0.82
N LYS A 87 -12.46 22.46 0.20
CA LYS A 87 -11.85 21.34 0.93
C LYS A 87 -12.92 20.51 1.64
N ASN A 88 -13.87 21.16 2.31
CA ASN A 88 -14.98 20.52 2.99
C ASN A 88 -15.87 19.76 2.00
N ALA A 89 -16.18 20.36 0.84
CA ALA A 89 -16.95 19.68 -0.22
C ALA A 89 -16.24 18.43 -0.73
N ALA A 90 -14.93 18.51 -0.98
CA ALA A 90 -14.12 17.36 -1.38
C ALA A 90 -14.04 16.27 -0.29
N ALA A 91 -13.95 16.67 0.97
CA ALA A 91 -13.99 15.73 2.11
C ALA A 91 -15.37 15.06 2.23
N GLY A 92 -16.47 15.76 1.94
CA GLY A 92 -17.81 15.19 1.88
C GLY A 92 -17.92 14.06 0.84
N ILE A 93 -17.28 14.21 -0.32
CA ILE A 93 -17.21 13.14 -1.34
C ILE A 93 -16.46 11.92 -0.81
N PHE A 94 -15.32 12.11 -0.11
CA PHE A 94 -14.62 11.00 0.55
C PHE A 94 -15.47 10.33 1.65
N ALA A 95 -16.22 11.09 2.42
CA ALA A 95 -17.11 10.56 3.45
C ALA A 95 -18.25 9.71 2.85
N LEU A 96 -18.79 10.11 1.72
CA LEU A 96 -19.78 9.34 0.96
C LEU A 96 -19.22 8.03 0.42
N SER A 97 -17.91 7.93 0.21
CA SER A 97 -17.23 6.67 -0.18
C SER A 97 -16.87 5.77 0.99
N ALA A 98 -17.19 6.18 2.21
CA ALA A 98 -16.70 5.55 3.45
C ALA A 98 -15.15 5.44 3.50
N ASN A 99 -14.42 6.32 2.81
CA ASN A 99 -12.96 6.38 2.85
C ASN A 99 -12.49 7.20 4.07
N ASN A 100 -12.84 6.73 5.26
CA ASN A 100 -12.49 7.41 6.50
C ASN A 100 -10.97 7.50 6.72
N ALA A 101 -10.19 6.58 6.16
CA ALA A 101 -8.74 6.62 6.25
C ALA A 101 -8.15 7.89 5.60
N ALA A 102 -8.65 8.29 4.44
CA ALA A 102 -8.23 9.52 3.77
C ALA A 102 -8.60 10.77 4.57
N ILE A 103 -9.78 10.79 5.18
CA ILE A 103 -10.25 11.88 6.03
C ILE A 103 -9.38 11.99 7.29
N THR A 104 -9.21 10.90 8.02
CA THR A 104 -8.38 10.85 9.25
C THR A 104 -6.95 11.30 8.97
N LEU A 105 -6.36 10.85 7.86
CA LEU A 105 -5.02 11.28 7.44
C LEU A 105 -4.99 12.78 7.11
N SER A 106 -6.02 13.31 6.45
CA SER A 106 -6.09 14.73 6.10
C SER A 106 -6.21 15.61 7.34
N VAL A 107 -7.01 15.19 8.33
CA VAL A 107 -7.12 15.88 9.63
C VAL A 107 -5.82 15.80 10.42
N SER A 108 -5.19 14.64 10.51
CA SER A 108 -3.92 14.46 11.24
C SER A 108 -2.77 15.28 10.67
N ARG A 109 -2.84 15.61 9.37
CA ARG A 109 -1.87 16.48 8.68
C ARG A 109 -2.26 17.95 8.66
N ALA A 110 -3.33 18.33 9.36
CA ALA A 110 -3.89 19.68 9.38
C ALA A 110 -4.25 20.26 7.99
N LEU A 111 -4.58 19.37 7.04
CA LEU A 111 -5.06 19.76 5.70
C LEU A 111 -6.57 19.99 5.68
N LEU A 112 -7.30 19.40 6.62
CA LEU A 112 -8.74 19.46 6.79
C LEU A 112 -9.07 19.70 8.28
N ALA A 113 -10.10 20.51 8.55
CA ALA A 113 -10.60 20.71 9.91
C ALA A 113 -11.38 19.47 10.39
N PRO A 114 -11.29 19.10 11.68
CA PRO A 114 -12.02 17.93 12.20
C PRO A 114 -13.54 18.06 12.10
N ASP A 115 -14.04 19.27 12.17
CA ASP A 115 -15.45 19.67 12.13
C ASP A 115 -15.99 19.98 10.73
N PHE A 116 -15.29 19.53 9.67
CA PHE A 116 -15.64 19.81 8.27
C PHE A 116 -17.12 19.45 7.94
N ASN A 117 -17.70 18.48 8.62
CA ASN A 117 -19.07 18.04 8.44
C ASN A 117 -20.10 19.13 8.78
N GLU A 118 -19.78 20.04 9.73
CA GLU A 118 -20.69 21.14 10.12
C GLU A 118 -20.95 22.13 8.98
N TYR A 119 -20.03 22.18 8.02
CA TYR A 119 -20.11 23.05 6.85
C TYR A 119 -20.72 22.38 5.61
N LEU A 120 -21.17 21.12 5.73
CA LEU A 120 -21.85 20.42 4.66
C LEU A 120 -23.37 20.62 4.73
N PRO A 121 -24.08 20.58 3.59
CA PRO A 121 -25.54 20.59 3.58
C PRO A 121 -26.12 19.43 4.40
N LEU A 122 -27.24 19.67 5.10
CA LEU A 122 -27.89 18.65 5.91
C LEU A 122 -28.14 17.34 5.16
N GLN A 123 -28.56 17.42 3.91
CA GLN A 123 -28.79 16.23 3.07
C GLN A 123 -27.50 15.41 2.90
N ALA A 124 -26.36 16.06 2.65
CA ALA A 124 -25.07 15.37 2.53
C ALA A 124 -24.70 14.66 3.83
N ASN A 125 -24.91 15.31 4.99
CA ASN A 125 -24.64 14.68 6.29
C ASN A 125 -25.55 13.48 6.55
N ILE A 126 -26.82 13.53 6.15
CA ILE A 126 -27.73 12.40 6.25
C ILE A 126 -27.25 11.24 5.38
N ASP A 127 -26.83 11.51 4.15
CA ASP A 127 -26.37 10.48 3.23
C ASP A 127 -25.03 9.87 3.68
N ILE A 128 -24.12 10.68 4.22
CA ILE A 128 -22.89 10.21 4.88
C ILE A 128 -23.23 9.30 6.07
N ALA A 129 -24.13 9.73 6.96
CA ALA A 129 -24.52 8.93 8.12
C ALA A 129 -25.14 7.58 7.72
N LYS A 130 -26.04 7.57 6.72
CA LYS A 130 -26.61 6.33 6.15
C LYS A 130 -25.52 5.41 5.62
N LYS A 131 -24.56 5.98 4.88
CA LYS A 131 -23.45 5.22 4.29
C LYS A 131 -22.55 4.62 5.38
N GLN A 132 -22.17 5.41 6.38
CA GLN A 132 -21.39 4.94 7.50
C GLN A 132 -22.12 3.82 8.26
N PHE A 133 -23.41 3.99 8.52
CA PHE A 133 -24.22 2.96 9.18
C PHE A 133 -24.29 1.67 8.34
N SER A 134 -24.54 1.77 7.02
CA SER A 134 -24.63 0.60 6.15
C SER A 134 -23.29 -0.16 6.04
N ASN A 135 -22.17 0.55 6.19
CA ASN A 135 -20.83 0.00 6.05
C ASN A 135 -20.16 -0.29 7.39
N SER A 136 -20.86 -0.08 8.52
CA SER A 136 -20.32 -0.41 9.83
C SER A 136 -20.41 -1.90 10.13
N ILE A 137 -19.42 -2.38 10.85
CA ILE A 137 -19.40 -3.68 11.52
C ILE A 137 -19.13 -3.47 13.01
N ILE A 138 -19.57 -4.41 13.83
CA ILE A 138 -19.23 -4.45 15.24
C ILE A 138 -18.18 -5.54 15.42
N ASP A 139 -17.04 -5.18 15.95
CA ASP A 139 -15.95 -6.08 16.27
C ASP A 139 -15.53 -5.81 17.71
N ASN A 140 -15.74 -6.78 18.61
CA ASN A 140 -15.44 -6.69 20.04
C ASN A 140 -16.01 -5.40 20.72
N ASP A 141 -17.29 -5.12 20.53
CA ASP A 141 -18.02 -3.94 21.03
C ASP A 141 -17.55 -2.58 20.45
N GLU A 142 -16.61 -2.56 19.52
CA GLU A 142 -16.23 -1.37 18.77
C GLU A 142 -16.88 -1.33 17.37
N ILE A 143 -17.24 -0.12 16.94
CA ILE A 143 -17.85 0.08 15.62
C ILE A 143 -16.76 0.51 14.63
N PHE A 144 -16.55 -0.32 13.61
CA PHE A 144 -15.64 -0.02 12.51
C PHE A 144 -16.42 0.27 11.24
N VAL A 145 -16.08 1.37 10.57
CA VAL A 145 -16.68 1.72 9.27
C VAL A 145 -15.77 1.23 8.16
N LEU A 146 -16.25 0.28 7.40
CA LEU A 146 -15.55 -0.31 6.25
C LEU A 146 -15.84 0.48 4.99
N ASN A 147 -14.89 0.51 4.05
CA ASN A 147 -15.21 0.94 2.69
C ASN A 147 -16.04 -0.13 1.96
N GLU A 148 -16.58 0.19 0.77
CA GLU A 148 -17.42 -0.72 -0.02
C GLU A 148 -16.77 -2.09 -0.24
N PHE A 149 -15.53 -2.06 -0.71
CA PHE A 149 -14.76 -3.28 -0.96
C PHE A 149 -14.56 -4.12 0.30
N GLN A 150 -14.16 -3.49 1.40
CA GLN A 150 -13.95 -4.18 2.67
C GLN A 150 -15.26 -4.78 3.22
N LYS A 151 -16.38 -4.07 3.04
CA LYS A 151 -17.71 -4.57 3.44
C LYS A 151 -18.13 -5.78 2.59
N GLU A 152 -17.90 -5.73 1.29
CA GLU A 152 -18.17 -6.86 0.39
C GLU A 152 -17.33 -8.09 0.78
N VAL A 153 -16.03 -7.90 1.06
CA VAL A 153 -15.15 -8.98 1.55
C VAL A 153 -15.70 -9.59 2.83
N TYR A 154 -16.09 -8.74 3.78
CA TYR A 154 -16.59 -9.17 5.08
C TYR A 154 -17.88 -9.99 4.97
N THR A 155 -18.87 -9.51 4.21
CA THR A 155 -20.12 -10.22 4.02
C THR A 155 -19.95 -11.50 3.22
N SER A 156 -19.17 -11.47 2.14
CA SER A 156 -18.89 -12.66 1.33
C SER A 156 -18.20 -13.78 2.10
N PHE A 157 -17.33 -13.43 3.06
CA PHE A 157 -16.68 -14.42 3.92
C PHE A 157 -17.68 -15.16 4.82
N GLN A 158 -18.72 -14.48 5.28
CA GLN A 158 -19.76 -15.13 6.10
C GLN A 158 -20.54 -16.17 5.30
N ASP A 159 -20.89 -15.87 4.07
CA ASP A 159 -21.78 -16.64 3.23
C ASP A 159 -21.09 -17.77 2.43
N ASN A 160 -19.76 -17.76 2.32
CA ASN A 160 -19.02 -18.69 1.48
C ASN A 160 -17.96 -19.49 2.25
N ASP A 161 -17.61 -20.66 1.70
CA ASP A 161 -16.50 -21.50 2.21
C ASP A 161 -15.15 -20.98 1.73
N ALA A 162 -15.12 -20.32 0.57
CA ALA A 162 -13.90 -19.79 -0.01
C ALA A 162 -14.14 -18.47 -0.74
N ILE A 163 -13.33 -17.47 -0.45
CA ILE A 163 -13.32 -16.19 -1.17
C ILE A 163 -11.96 -15.92 -1.79
N SER A 164 -11.95 -15.32 -2.98
CA SER A 164 -10.74 -14.87 -3.64
C SER A 164 -10.81 -13.36 -3.91
N ILE A 165 -9.90 -12.63 -3.31
CA ILE A 165 -9.86 -11.18 -3.28
C ILE A 165 -8.76 -10.70 -4.22
N SER A 166 -9.12 -9.89 -5.21
CA SER A 166 -8.20 -9.21 -6.12
C SER A 166 -8.42 -7.71 -6.01
N ALA A 167 -7.45 -7.01 -5.42
CA ALA A 167 -7.56 -5.56 -5.20
C ALA A 167 -6.18 -4.92 -5.10
N PRO A 168 -6.04 -3.61 -5.39
CA PRO A 168 -4.79 -2.87 -5.20
C PRO A 168 -4.26 -3.00 -3.77
N THR A 169 -2.95 -2.82 -3.58
CA THR A 169 -2.35 -2.88 -2.23
C THR A 169 -2.91 -1.81 -1.29
N SER A 170 -3.35 -0.68 -1.84
CA SER A 170 -3.95 0.44 -1.10
C SER A 170 -5.42 0.22 -0.70
N ALA A 171 -6.11 -0.81 -1.19
CA ALA A 171 -7.52 -1.06 -0.88
C ALA A 171 -7.81 -1.45 0.58
N GLY A 172 -6.75 -1.69 1.38
CA GLY A 172 -6.87 -2.07 2.78
C GLY A 172 -7.17 -3.56 2.99
N LYS A 173 -6.67 -4.43 2.10
CA LYS A 173 -6.79 -5.88 2.24
C LYS A 173 -6.35 -6.40 3.61
N SER A 174 -5.13 -6.03 4.05
CA SER A 174 -4.59 -6.48 5.33
C SER A 174 -5.46 -6.06 6.52
N PHE A 175 -6.08 -4.87 6.45
CA PHE A 175 -7.01 -4.40 7.47
C PHE A 175 -8.22 -5.34 7.58
N VAL A 176 -8.91 -5.60 6.48
CA VAL A 176 -10.10 -6.47 6.52
C VAL A 176 -9.74 -7.93 6.86
N LEU A 177 -8.57 -8.44 6.44
CA LEU A 177 -8.11 -9.79 6.79
C LEU A 177 -7.87 -9.94 8.29
N LEU A 178 -7.33 -8.92 8.98
CA LEU A 178 -7.16 -8.93 10.43
C LEU A 178 -8.49 -8.94 11.17
N HIS A 179 -9.47 -8.15 10.71
CA HIS A 179 -10.82 -8.17 11.29
C HIS A 179 -11.58 -9.48 11.02
N LEU A 180 -11.41 -10.08 9.84
CA LEU A 180 -11.96 -11.43 9.58
C LEU A 180 -11.36 -12.47 10.51
N LEU A 181 -10.05 -12.40 10.74
CA LEU A 181 -9.34 -13.31 11.64
C LEU A 181 -9.81 -13.14 13.08
N SER A 182 -9.92 -11.90 13.60
CA SER A 182 -10.37 -11.64 14.97
C SER A 182 -11.80 -12.10 15.18
N ASN A 183 -12.72 -11.79 14.28
CA ASN A 183 -14.11 -12.24 14.38
C ASN A 183 -14.22 -13.76 14.30
N PHE A 184 -13.45 -14.41 13.43
CA PHE A 184 -13.45 -15.87 13.37
C PHE A 184 -12.97 -16.52 14.68
N ILE A 185 -12.00 -15.90 15.37
CA ILE A 185 -11.57 -16.35 16.71
C ILE A 185 -12.67 -16.20 17.75
N LEU A 186 -13.47 -15.13 17.68
CA LEU A 186 -14.55 -14.88 18.65
C LEU A 186 -15.76 -15.80 18.44
N GLU A 187 -16.07 -16.12 17.18
CA GLU A 187 -17.25 -16.93 16.82
C GLU A 187 -17.00 -18.45 16.94
N ALA A 188 -15.79 -18.90 16.67
CA ALA A 188 -15.44 -20.33 16.67
C ALA A 188 -14.86 -20.77 18.01
N HIS A 189 -15.06 -22.05 18.37
CA HIS A 189 -14.48 -22.60 19.59
C HIS A 189 -13.06 -23.10 19.38
N ASN A 190 -12.07 -22.38 19.93
CA ASN A 190 -10.63 -22.70 19.85
C ASN A 190 -10.12 -22.95 18.42
N PRO A 191 -10.37 -22.05 17.45
CA PRO A 191 -10.06 -22.30 16.04
C PRO A 191 -8.56 -22.39 15.79
N LYS A 192 -8.21 -23.18 14.74
CA LYS A 192 -6.85 -23.34 14.23
C LYS A 192 -6.75 -22.63 12.88
N ILE A 193 -6.03 -21.52 12.87
CA ILE A 193 -5.94 -20.62 11.73
C ILE A 193 -4.53 -20.66 11.13
N ILE A 194 -4.42 -20.75 9.82
CA ILE A 194 -3.16 -20.58 9.11
C ILE A 194 -3.20 -19.28 8.31
N TYR A 195 -2.17 -18.46 8.49
CA TYR A 195 -1.87 -17.31 7.66
C TYR A 195 -0.61 -17.58 6.83
N ILE A 196 -0.76 -17.77 5.53
CA ILE A 196 0.34 -18.09 4.62
C ILE A 196 0.87 -16.82 4.01
N VAL A 197 2.19 -16.63 4.15
CA VAL A 197 2.94 -15.51 3.55
C VAL A 197 3.95 -16.04 2.53
N PRO A 198 4.23 -15.29 1.44
CA PRO A 198 5.08 -15.78 0.35
C PRO A 198 6.55 -15.87 0.71
N THR A 199 7.02 -15.10 1.68
CA THR A 199 8.45 -15.04 2.03
C THR A 199 8.67 -15.09 3.54
N ARG A 200 9.85 -15.60 3.94
CA ARG A 200 10.27 -15.60 5.36
C ARG A 200 10.38 -14.18 5.94
N ALA A 201 10.67 -13.20 5.10
CA ALA A 201 10.79 -11.81 5.50
C ALA A 201 9.47 -11.23 6.04
N LEU A 202 8.34 -11.64 5.46
CA LEU A 202 7.01 -11.17 5.86
C LEU A 202 6.46 -11.87 7.12
N ILE A 203 7.00 -13.04 7.49
CA ILE A 203 6.50 -13.79 8.65
C ILE A 203 6.47 -12.93 9.91
N GLN A 204 7.58 -12.27 10.24
CA GLN A 204 7.69 -11.49 11.48
C GLN A 204 6.78 -10.28 11.47
N GLN A 205 6.70 -9.58 10.34
CA GLN A 205 5.81 -8.42 10.21
C GLN A 205 4.35 -8.84 10.44
N VAL A 206 3.88 -9.85 9.71
CA VAL A 206 2.50 -10.33 9.82
C VAL A 206 2.22 -10.90 11.21
N GLU A 207 3.16 -11.65 11.81
CA GLU A 207 3.02 -12.12 13.19
C GLU A 207 2.88 -10.97 14.19
N MET A 208 3.69 -9.91 14.04
CA MET A 208 3.60 -8.72 14.90
C MET A 208 2.29 -7.97 14.69
N ASP A 209 1.85 -7.79 13.44
CA ASP A 209 0.61 -7.12 13.10
C ASP A 209 -0.60 -7.86 13.67
N ILE A 210 -0.64 -9.19 13.56
CA ILE A 210 -1.70 -10.04 14.15
C ILE A 210 -1.66 -9.94 15.69
N ARG A 211 -0.48 -10.07 16.31
CA ARG A 211 -0.36 -9.96 17.78
C ARG A 211 -0.82 -8.60 18.31
N GLN A 212 -0.44 -7.53 17.61
CA GLN A 212 -0.85 -6.18 17.99
C GLN A 212 -2.36 -6.01 17.85
N HIS A 213 -2.94 -6.42 16.73
CA HIS A 213 -4.37 -6.35 16.48
C HIS A 213 -5.19 -7.13 17.53
N LEU A 214 -4.81 -8.38 17.81
CA LEU A 214 -5.48 -9.19 18.84
C LEU A 214 -5.35 -8.59 20.24
N LYS A 215 -4.19 -8.01 20.56
CA LYS A 215 -3.98 -7.30 21.83
C LYS A 215 -4.86 -6.06 21.94
N ASP A 216 -4.92 -5.24 20.90
CA ASP A 216 -5.72 -4.02 20.87
C ASP A 216 -7.23 -4.35 20.99
N SER A 217 -7.66 -5.48 20.42
CA SER A 217 -9.02 -6.00 20.50
C SER A 217 -9.28 -6.87 21.74
N ASN A 218 -8.34 -6.99 22.68
CA ASN A 218 -8.44 -7.85 23.87
C ASN A 218 -8.81 -9.32 23.58
N ILE A 219 -8.41 -9.87 22.44
CA ILE A 219 -8.67 -11.25 22.02
C ILE A 219 -7.48 -12.13 22.41
N SER A 220 -7.75 -13.24 23.09
CA SER A 220 -6.73 -14.19 23.51
C SER A 220 -6.56 -15.30 22.46
N ALA A 221 -5.39 -15.40 21.84
CA ALA A 221 -5.00 -16.49 20.99
C ALA A 221 -3.48 -16.67 20.97
N THR A 222 -3.02 -17.91 20.78
CA THR A 222 -1.60 -18.21 20.61
C THR A 222 -1.20 -17.94 19.16
N VAL A 223 -0.33 -16.95 18.92
CA VAL A 223 0.21 -16.64 17.59
C VAL A 223 1.64 -17.15 17.51
N THR A 224 1.96 -17.97 16.51
CA THR A 224 3.30 -18.54 16.34
C THR A 224 3.72 -18.64 14.88
N SER A 225 5.00 -18.43 14.64
CA SER A 225 5.64 -18.66 13.35
C SER A 225 6.55 -19.89 13.36
N VAL A 226 6.71 -20.53 14.52
CA VAL A 226 7.50 -21.75 14.65
C VAL A 226 6.65 -22.93 14.21
N PRO A 227 7.15 -23.82 13.32
CA PRO A 227 6.37 -24.95 12.81
C PRO A 227 6.34 -26.11 13.83
N VAL A 228 5.93 -25.82 15.06
CA VAL A 228 5.74 -26.77 16.16
C VAL A 228 4.40 -26.47 16.79
N LEU A 229 3.63 -27.50 17.11
CA LEU A 229 2.35 -27.32 17.77
C LEU A 229 2.56 -26.83 19.20
N PRO A 230 1.86 -25.78 19.62
CA PRO A 230 1.86 -25.35 21.04
C PRO A 230 1.37 -26.43 21.98
N GLY A 231 1.87 -26.46 23.22
CA GLY A 231 1.45 -27.44 24.20
C GLY A 231 -0.04 -27.41 24.55
N ASP A 232 -0.67 -26.25 24.39
CA ASP A 232 -2.09 -25.98 24.60
C ASP A 232 -2.94 -26.03 23.28
N PHE A 233 -2.40 -26.61 22.23
CA PHE A 233 -2.97 -26.62 20.87
C PHE A 233 -4.48 -26.98 20.85
N ASN A 234 -4.87 -27.98 21.63
CA ASN A 234 -6.29 -28.42 21.63
C ASN A 234 -7.20 -27.55 22.49
N GLN A 235 -6.64 -26.69 23.36
CA GLN A 235 -7.39 -25.94 24.37
C GLN A 235 -7.49 -24.44 24.09
N SER A 236 -6.70 -23.93 23.16
CA SER A 236 -6.64 -22.50 22.84
C SER A 236 -6.81 -22.23 21.35
N SER A 237 -7.27 -21.04 21.01
CA SER A 237 -7.22 -20.52 19.63
C SER A 237 -5.77 -20.37 19.20
N CYS A 238 -5.41 -20.88 18.01
CA CYS A 238 -4.03 -20.81 17.52
C CYS A 238 -3.98 -20.20 16.10
N VAL A 239 -3.07 -19.26 15.92
CA VAL A 239 -2.79 -18.65 14.62
C VAL A 239 -1.35 -18.93 14.23
N PHE A 240 -1.18 -19.63 13.11
CA PHE A 240 0.11 -19.99 12.55
C PHE A 240 0.46 -19.09 11.39
N VAL A 241 1.58 -18.38 11.46
CA VAL A 241 2.08 -17.54 10.36
C VAL A 241 3.21 -18.27 9.66
N PHE A 242 2.92 -18.88 8.52
CA PHE A 242 3.84 -19.80 7.83
C PHE A 242 4.12 -19.39 6.38
N THR A 243 5.24 -19.88 5.85
CA THR A 243 5.40 -20.07 4.41
C THR A 243 4.87 -21.46 4.04
N GLN A 244 4.64 -21.71 2.74
CA GLN A 244 4.17 -23.02 2.26
C GLN A 244 5.11 -24.17 2.66
N GLU A 245 6.43 -23.92 2.77
CA GLU A 245 7.41 -24.92 3.18
C GLU A 245 7.21 -25.30 4.67
N ARG A 246 6.94 -24.33 5.55
CA ARG A 246 6.67 -24.59 6.97
C ARG A 246 5.35 -25.35 7.15
N LEU A 247 4.32 -24.96 6.39
CA LEU A 247 3.04 -25.68 6.42
C LEU A 247 3.20 -27.12 5.94
N GLN A 248 3.92 -27.37 4.84
CA GLN A 248 4.20 -28.73 4.38
C GLN A 248 4.87 -29.55 5.46
N TRP A 249 5.84 -28.99 6.16
CA TRP A 249 6.55 -29.71 7.24
C TRP A 249 5.57 -30.09 8.37
N VAL A 250 4.74 -29.17 8.85
CA VAL A 250 3.75 -29.46 9.89
C VAL A 250 2.76 -30.54 9.44
N LEU A 251 2.28 -30.50 8.20
CA LEU A 251 1.36 -31.51 7.64
C LEU A 251 2.02 -32.87 7.45
N SER A 252 3.35 -32.95 7.36
CA SER A 252 4.06 -34.23 7.28
C SER A 252 4.29 -34.87 8.64
N GLU A 253 4.52 -34.04 9.67
CA GLU A 253 4.71 -34.49 11.05
C GLU A 253 3.40 -34.84 11.77
N HIS A 254 2.31 -34.11 11.41
CA HIS A 254 1.01 -34.21 12.07
C HIS A 254 -0.09 -34.49 11.03
N THR A 255 -0.39 -35.79 10.81
CA THR A 255 -1.37 -36.23 9.79
C THR A 255 -2.82 -35.94 10.17
N ASP A 256 -3.10 -35.81 11.46
CA ASP A 256 -4.47 -35.73 12.00
C ASP A 256 -4.83 -34.24 12.39
N ILE A 257 -4.00 -33.27 12.01
CA ILE A 257 -4.25 -31.88 12.29
C ILE A 257 -5.34 -31.32 11.35
N ASN A 258 -6.35 -30.68 11.93
CA ASN A 258 -7.36 -29.96 11.17
C ASN A 258 -7.19 -28.45 11.37
N PHE A 259 -7.49 -27.70 10.33
CA PHE A 259 -7.53 -26.25 10.34
C PHE A 259 -8.92 -25.75 9.99
N ASP A 260 -9.34 -24.66 10.62
CA ASP A 260 -10.67 -24.07 10.48
C ASP A 260 -10.68 -22.92 9.47
N LEU A 261 -9.55 -22.20 9.36
CA LEU A 261 -9.38 -21.08 8.43
C LEU A 261 -7.96 -21.06 7.84
N VAL A 262 -7.86 -20.87 6.54
CA VAL A 262 -6.61 -20.62 5.81
C VAL A 262 -6.70 -19.29 5.08
N ILE A 263 -5.83 -18.37 5.45
CA ILE A 263 -5.63 -17.07 4.75
C ILE A 263 -4.33 -17.17 3.96
N VAL A 264 -4.39 -16.93 2.66
CA VAL A 264 -3.22 -16.92 1.77
C VAL A 264 -3.00 -15.50 1.27
N ASP A 265 -1.96 -14.85 1.78
CA ASP A 265 -1.57 -13.53 1.31
C ASP A 265 -0.65 -13.64 0.09
N GLU A 266 -0.74 -12.64 -0.82
CA GLU A 266 -0.04 -12.66 -2.11
C GLU A 266 -0.29 -13.96 -2.90
N ALA A 267 -1.52 -14.42 -2.92
CA ALA A 267 -1.93 -15.73 -3.46
C ALA A 267 -1.63 -15.90 -4.97
N HIS A 268 -1.39 -14.79 -5.71
CA HIS A 268 -0.92 -14.83 -7.10
C HIS A 268 0.43 -15.57 -7.24
N LYS A 269 1.21 -15.69 -6.17
CA LYS A 269 2.47 -16.45 -6.13
C LYS A 269 2.29 -17.96 -6.36
N ILE A 270 1.05 -18.44 -6.45
CA ILE A 270 0.77 -19.80 -6.90
C ILE A 270 1.29 -20.07 -8.33
N SER A 271 1.50 -19.02 -9.12
CA SER A 271 2.10 -19.10 -10.45
C SER A 271 3.63 -19.25 -10.43
N ASP A 272 4.27 -19.12 -9.27
CA ASP A 272 5.73 -19.14 -9.12
C ASP A 272 6.26 -20.59 -9.16
N ASN A 273 6.61 -21.11 -10.33
CA ASN A 273 7.34 -22.38 -10.55
C ASN A 273 7.15 -23.44 -9.41
N SER A 274 8.26 -23.94 -8.85
CA SER A 274 8.23 -25.02 -7.82
C SER A 274 7.54 -24.62 -6.52
N ARG A 275 7.60 -23.34 -6.13
CA ARG A 275 6.96 -22.85 -4.91
C ARG A 275 5.44 -22.75 -5.06
N GLY A 276 4.95 -22.39 -6.23
CA GLY A 276 3.52 -22.38 -6.54
C GLY A 276 2.92 -23.79 -6.55
N ILE A 277 3.65 -24.77 -7.09
CA ILE A 277 3.23 -26.18 -7.05
C ILE A 277 3.10 -26.66 -5.61
N LEU A 278 4.09 -26.34 -4.76
CA LEU A 278 4.06 -26.69 -3.34
C LEU A 278 2.86 -26.04 -2.62
N LEU A 279 2.61 -24.75 -2.87
CA LEU A 279 1.46 -24.05 -2.31
C LEU A 279 0.14 -24.74 -2.72
N SER A 280 -0.02 -25.07 -3.99
CA SER A 280 -1.19 -25.80 -4.49
C SER A 280 -1.39 -27.16 -3.79
N GLN A 281 -0.32 -27.93 -3.61
CA GLN A 281 -0.37 -29.25 -2.96
C GLN A 281 -0.77 -29.15 -1.48
N VAL A 282 -0.20 -28.19 -0.72
CA VAL A 282 -0.54 -28.04 0.71
C VAL A 282 -1.97 -27.54 0.88
N LEU A 283 -2.46 -26.60 0.03
CA LEU A 283 -3.84 -26.14 0.05
C LEU A 283 -4.82 -27.26 -0.27
N GLN A 284 -4.53 -28.04 -1.29
CA GLN A 284 -5.33 -29.22 -1.64
C GLN A 284 -5.40 -30.19 -0.47
N LYS A 285 -4.25 -30.53 0.14
CA LYS A 285 -4.20 -31.44 1.29
C LYS A 285 -5.07 -30.92 2.44
N VAL A 286 -4.90 -29.63 2.85
CA VAL A 286 -5.70 -29.03 3.92
C VAL A 286 -7.20 -29.05 3.58
N SER A 287 -7.57 -28.74 2.34
CA SER A 287 -8.98 -28.72 1.93
C SER A 287 -9.65 -30.09 2.04
N TYR A 288 -8.91 -31.20 1.92
CA TYR A 288 -9.43 -32.57 2.03
C TYR A 288 -9.38 -33.12 3.46
N MET A 289 -8.65 -32.49 4.40
CA MET A 289 -8.56 -32.98 5.78
C MET A 289 -9.80 -32.64 6.62
N GLY A 290 -10.48 -31.52 6.36
CA GLY A 290 -11.62 -31.07 7.15
C GLY A 290 -12.52 -30.07 6.43
N ASN A 291 -13.42 -29.43 7.18
CA ASN A 291 -14.21 -28.30 6.71
C ASN A 291 -13.46 -27.01 7.08
N CYS A 292 -12.67 -26.50 6.17
CA CYS A 292 -11.83 -25.33 6.35
C CYS A 292 -12.32 -24.21 5.45
N LYS A 293 -12.44 -22.99 5.98
CA LYS A 293 -12.67 -21.80 5.16
C LYS A 293 -11.37 -21.30 4.53
N PHE A 294 -11.46 -20.73 3.32
CA PHE A 294 -10.30 -20.21 2.58
C PHE A 294 -10.47 -18.76 2.18
N VAL A 295 -9.43 -17.96 2.42
CA VAL A 295 -9.34 -16.59 1.94
C VAL A 295 -8.06 -16.43 1.13
N PHE A 296 -8.19 -16.15 -0.15
CA PHE A 296 -7.08 -15.86 -1.05
C PHE A 296 -7.01 -14.35 -1.28
N ALA A 297 -5.92 -13.71 -0.90
CA ALA A 297 -5.70 -12.30 -1.15
C ALA A 297 -4.57 -12.10 -2.15
N SER A 298 -4.84 -11.36 -3.22
CA SER A 298 -3.86 -11.03 -4.26
C SER A 298 -3.91 -9.53 -4.60
N PRO A 299 -2.84 -8.93 -5.13
CA PRO A 299 -2.96 -7.69 -5.86
C PRO A 299 -3.84 -7.89 -7.09
N MET A 300 -4.06 -6.83 -7.88
CA MET A 300 -4.87 -6.91 -9.09
C MET A 300 -4.43 -8.10 -9.97
N SER A 301 -5.34 -9.02 -10.19
CA SER A 301 -5.14 -10.25 -10.97
C SER A 301 -6.26 -10.38 -12.00
N GLU A 302 -5.91 -10.75 -13.22
CA GLU A 302 -6.89 -10.97 -14.30
C GLU A 302 -7.85 -12.14 -14.03
N ASN A 303 -7.43 -13.13 -13.25
CA ASN A 303 -8.23 -14.32 -12.96
C ASN A 303 -8.07 -14.77 -11.50
N PRO A 304 -8.71 -14.09 -10.55
CA PRO A 304 -8.64 -14.46 -9.13
C PRO A 304 -9.25 -15.83 -8.84
N GLY A 305 -10.24 -16.27 -9.60
CA GLY A 305 -10.90 -17.57 -9.45
C GLY A 305 -10.02 -18.77 -9.82
N ALA A 306 -8.89 -18.56 -10.47
CA ALA A 306 -7.95 -19.67 -10.76
C ALA A 306 -7.48 -20.37 -9.47
N LEU A 307 -7.43 -19.66 -8.35
CA LEU A 307 -7.02 -20.19 -7.04
C LEU A 307 -8.01 -21.23 -6.48
N PHE A 308 -9.28 -21.16 -6.86
CA PHE A 308 -10.29 -22.12 -6.44
C PHE A 308 -10.08 -23.54 -6.99
N ARG A 309 -9.21 -23.70 -8.00
CA ARG A 309 -8.85 -25.02 -8.54
C ARG A 309 -8.00 -25.83 -7.55
N THR A 310 -7.43 -25.19 -6.54
CA THR A 310 -6.56 -25.82 -5.54
C THR A 310 -7.32 -26.40 -4.35
N ILE A 311 -8.61 -26.15 -4.25
CA ILE A 311 -9.46 -26.59 -3.13
C ILE A 311 -10.64 -27.44 -3.63
N LYS A 312 -11.36 -28.10 -2.70
CA LYS A 312 -12.52 -28.94 -3.02
C LYS A 312 -13.50 -28.26 -3.99
N PRO A 313 -13.98 -28.93 -5.03
CA PRO A 313 -14.98 -28.39 -5.95
C PRO A 313 -16.32 -28.03 -5.28
N THR A 314 -16.66 -28.74 -4.18
CA THR A 314 -17.95 -28.62 -3.48
C THR A 314 -18.09 -27.34 -2.63
N TYR A 315 -17.03 -26.62 -2.41
CA TYR A 315 -17.08 -25.37 -1.63
C TYR A 315 -17.89 -24.29 -2.34
N ALA A 316 -18.70 -23.54 -1.59
CA ALA A 316 -19.29 -22.29 -2.04
C ALA A 316 -18.16 -21.23 -2.20
N LYS A 317 -18.06 -20.63 -3.38
CA LYS A 317 -16.92 -19.81 -3.79
C LYS A 317 -17.38 -18.46 -4.34
N GLN A 318 -16.70 -17.41 -3.94
CA GLN A 318 -16.94 -16.06 -4.47
C GLN A 318 -15.65 -15.34 -4.81
N GLU A 319 -15.63 -14.69 -5.98
CA GLU A 319 -14.58 -13.78 -6.41
C GLU A 319 -14.98 -12.35 -6.09
N ILE A 320 -14.04 -11.58 -5.54
CA ILE A 320 -14.22 -10.17 -5.20
C ILE A 320 -13.10 -9.41 -5.89
N VAL A 321 -13.47 -8.54 -6.81
CA VAL A 321 -12.52 -7.75 -7.59
C VAL A 321 -12.78 -6.26 -7.34
N SER A 322 -11.75 -5.54 -6.95
CA SER A 322 -11.80 -4.08 -6.85
C SER A 322 -10.65 -3.48 -7.63
N GLU A 323 -10.99 -2.57 -8.52
CA GLU A 323 -10.02 -1.76 -9.27
C GLU A 323 -9.81 -0.39 -8.64
N ILE A 324 -10.53 -0.09 -7.55
CA ILE A 324 -10.50 1.23 -6.92
C ILE A 324 -9.17 1.42 -6.20
N VAL A 325 -8.41 2.39 -6.67
CA VAL A 325 -7.15 2.82 -6.06
C VAL A 325 -7.44 3.94 -5.06
N THR A 326 -7.35 3.64 -3.77
CA THR A 326 -7.62 4.63 -2.70
C THR A 326 -6.46 5.60 -2.45
N VAL A 327 -5.28 5.30 -2.98
CA VAL A 327 -4.07 6.15 -2.91
C VAL A 327 -3.58 6.44 -4.32
N ASN A 328 -3.60 7.70 -4.71
CA ASN A 328 -3.15 8.12 -6.03
C ASN A 328 -1.66 7.88 -6.22
N GLN A 329 -1.31 7.17 -7.28
CA GLN A 329 0.06 6.94 -7.71
C GLN A 329 0.34 7.73 -8.99
N ASN A 330 1.42 8.51 -9.00
CA ASN A 330 1.87 9.25 -10.17
C ASN A 330 3.07 8.55 -10.77
N LEU A 331 2.91 7.97 -11.95
CA LEU A 331 4.01 7.36 -12.70
C LEU A 331 4.75 8.45 -13.48
N ILE A 332 5.99 8.72 -13.08
CA ILE A 332 6.83 9.75 -13.68
C ILE A 332 7.89 9.09 -14.56
N TRP A 333 7.92 9.47 -15.83
CA TRP A 333 8.95 9.06 -16.75
C TRP A 333 10.00 10.16 -16.89
N VAL A 334 11.25 9.81 -16.62
CA VAL A 334 12.38 10.73 -16.74
C VAL A 334 13.28 10.26 -17.88
N SER A 335 13.41 11.08 -18.89
CA SER A 335 14.20 10.78 -20.10
C SER A 335 15.17 11.91 -20.43
N LYS A 336 16.22 11.57 -21.18
CA LYS A 336 17.19 12.54 -21.65
C LYS A 336 16.54 13.47 -22.69
N ASP A 337 16.76 14.77 -22.56
CA ASP A 337 16.23 15.75 -23.51
C ASP A 337 17.24 15.96 -24.66
N GLY A 338 17.05 15.21 -25.74
CA GLY A 338 17.92 15.26 -26.92
C GLY A 338 19.38 14.86 -26.64
N PRO A 339 20.36 15.51 -27.24
CA PRO A 339 21.79 15.22 -27.06
C PRO A 339 22.32 15.72 -25.68
N SER A 340 21.59 16.57 -24.98
CA SER A 340 22.01 17.12 -23.71
C SER A 340 22.23 16.03 -22.65
N THR A 341 23.28 16.16 -21.84
CA THR A 341 23.58 15.29 -20.70
C THR A 341 23.27 15.95 -19.36
N THR A 342 22.72 17.15 -19.39
CA THR A 342 22.40 17.98 -18.19
C THR A 342 20.92 18.24 -18.06
N LYS A 343 20.12 18.10 -19.13
CA LYS A 343 18.69 18.40 -19.16
C LYS A 343 17.90 17.11 -19.31
N TRP A 344 16.95 16.88 -18.39
CA TRP A 344 16.15 15.66 -18.31
C TRP A 344 14.68 16.01 -18.38
N ARG A 345 13.98 15.51 -19.38
CA ARG A 345 12.55 15.68 -19.55
C ARG A 345 11.81 14.86 -18.50
N VAL A 346 10.81 15.45 -17.89
CA VAL A 346 9.94 14.84 -16.90
C VAL A 346 8.52 14.80 -17.43
N GLU A 347 7.98 13.60 -17.55
CA GLU A 347 6.66 13.33 -18.12
C GLU A 347 5.84 12.51 -17.14
N LEU A 348 4.56 12.87 -16.94
CA LEU A 348 3.59 12.06 -16.22
C LEU A 348 2.98 11.05 -17.20
N LEU A 349 2.99 9.79 -16.82
CA LEU A 349 2.29 8.73 -17.54
C LEU A 349 0.85 8.67 -17.00
N ALA A 350 -0.11 9.19 -17.76
CA ALA A 350 -1.53 9.15 -17.43
C ALA A 350 -2.25 8.28 -18.46
N GLU A 351 -2.80 7.16 -18.01
CA GLU A 351 -3.49 6.18 -18.87
C GLU A 351 -2.66 5.77 -20.10
N LYS A 352 -2.97 6.37 -21.25
CA LYS A 352 -2.31 6.07 -22.54
C LYS A 352 -1.44 7.21 -23.06
N GLU A 353 -1.38 8.33 -22.33
CA GLU A 353 -0.69 9.54 -22.80
C GLU A 353 0.48 9.91 -21.90
N LYS A 354 1.50 10.54 -22.50
CA LYS A 354 2.61 11.17 -21.78
C LYS A 354 2.35 12.67 -21.68
N ILE A 355 2.14 13.15 -20.48
CA ILE A 355 1.92 14.57 -20.21
C ILE A 355 3.26 15.19 -19.83
N GLN A 356 3.77 16.08 -20.64
CA GLN A 356 5.01 16.80 -20.32
C GLN A 356 4.77 17.74 -19.15
N LEU A 357 5.56 17.60 -18.08
CA LEU A 357 5.55 18.46 -16.90
C LEU A 357 6.61 19.56 -16.98
N GLY A 358 7.80 19.23 -17.48
CA GLY A 358 8.92 20.15 -17.56
C GLY A 358 10.27 19.43 -17.64
N TYR A 359 11.27 20.04 -17.03
CA TYR A 359 12.65 19.52 -17.06
C TYR A 359 13.27 19.59 -15.67
N VAL A 360 14.18 18.64 -15.40
CA VAL A 360 15.10 18.70 -14.28
C VAL A 360 16.52 18.92 -14.85
N VAL A 361 17.24 19.86 -14.28
CA VAL A 361 18.62 20.15 -14.67
C VAL A 361 19.57 19.52 -13.66
N THR A 362 20.56 18.80 -14.16
CA THR A 362 21.59 18.13 -13.37
C THR A 362 22.99 18.57 -13.82
N GLU A 363 24.00 18.18 -13.08
CA GLU A 363 25.37 18.18 -13.56
C GLU A 363 25.51 17.24 -14.78
N ARG A 364 26.62 17.38 -15.52
CA ARG A 364 26.88 16.52 -16.67
C ARG A 364 27.05 15.07 -16.25
N ILE A 365 26.10 14.22 -16.63
CA ILE A 365 26.13 12.79 -16.33
C ILE A 365 26.88 12.06 -17.46
N THR A 366 28.14 11.69 -17.21
CA THR A 366 28.98 10.99 -18.17
C THR A 366 28.83 9.47 -18.11
N LYS A 367 28.58 8.92 -16.90
CA LYS A 367 28.47 7.47 -16.67
C LYS A 367 27.02 7.07 -16.45
N THR A 368 26.56 6.04 -17.15
CA THR A 368 25.20 5.50 -16.99
C THR A 368 24.88 5.10 -15.53
N SER A 369 25.89 4.55 -14.81
CA SER A 369 25.75 4.16 -13.40
C SER A 369 25.48 5.30 -12.44
N MET A 370 25.75 6.55 -12.84
CA MET A 370 25.48 7.75 -12.04
C MET A 370 24.10 8.36 -12.29
N ARG A 371 23.33 7.86 -13.28
CA ARG A 371 22.02 8.43 -13.63
C ARG A 371 21.05 8.32 -12.48
N LEU A 372 20.86 7.11 -11.95
CA LEU A 372 19.91 6.86 -10.88
C LEU A 372 20.20 7.71 -9.62
N PRO A 373 21.39 7.69 -9.03
CA PRO A 373 21.65 8.49 -7.82
C PRO A 373 21.55 9.99 -8.06
N ILE A 374 22.05 10.52 -9.17
CA ILE A 374 21.99 11.96 -9.45
C ILE A 374 20.54 12.41 -9.67
N LEU A 375 19.76 11.67 -10.48
CA LEU A 375 18.36 12.02 -10.73
C LEU A 375 17.53 11.90 -9.46
N ALA A 376 17.68 10.82 -8.68
CA ALA A 376 16.98 10.63 -7.42
C ALA A 376 17.29 11.78 -6.45
N TYR A 377 18.56 12.15 -6.30
CA TYR A 377 18.97 13.23 -5.42
C TYR A 377 18.39 14.60 -5.86
N ARG A 378 18.41 14.89 -7.16
CA ARG A 378 17.87 16.15 -7.69
C ARG A 378 16.35 16.24 -7.61
N ILE A 379 15.65 15.16 -7.96
CA ILE A 379 14.18 15.11 -7.93
C ILE A 379 13.67 15.21 -6.49
N SER A 380 14.33 14.57 -5.53
CA SER A 380 13.94 14.61 -4.12
C SER A 380 14.09 15.99 -3.49
N ALA A 381 15.01 16.82 -4.01
CA ALA A 381 15.30 18.18 -3.52
C ALA A 381 15.40 18.29 -1.98
N GLY A 382 15.94 17.25 -1.33
CA GLY A 382 16.11 17.18 0.13
C GLY A 382 14.89 16.67 0.89
N GLN A 383 13.84 16.23 0.23
CA GLN A 383 12.70 15.53 0.88
C GLN A 383 13.14 14.17 1.41
N THR A 384 12.41 13.67 2.42
CA THR A 384 12.59 12.31 2.98
C THR A 384 11.66 11.30 2.29
N GLY A 385 11.85 10.01 2.60
CA GLY A 385 10.99 8.94 2.07
C GLY A 385 11.34 8.49 0.64
N ASN A 386 12.59 8.65 0.21
CA ASN A 386 13.03 8.27 -1.12
C ASN A 386 13.48 6.81 -1.15
N LEU A 387 12.68 5.94 -1.80
CA LEU A 387 12.99 4.53 -1.99
C LEU A 387 13.54 4.29 -3.41
N LEU A 388 14.74 3.71 -3.51
CA LEU A 388 15.37 3.36 -4.78
C LEU A 388 15.44 1.85 -4.91
N TYR A 389 14.80 1.33 -5.96
CA TYR A 389 14.85 -0.10 -6.27
C TYR A 389 15.99 -0.40 -7.25
N VAL A 390 16.76 -1.45 -6.94
CA VAL A 390 17.84 -1.96 -7.79
C VAL A 390 17.83 -3.49 -7.85
N ASN A 391 18.48 -4.05 -8.86
CA ASN A 391 18.35 -5.49 -9.16
C ASN A 391 19.21 -6.41 -8.27
N CYS A 392 20.28 -5.91 -7.67
CA CYS A 392 21.18 -6.74 -6.87
C CYS A 392 21.85 -5.97 -5.71
N ALA A 393 22.34 -6.72 -4.71
CA ALA A 393 22.93 -6.18 -3.50
C ALA A 393 24.15 -5.28 -3.76
N SER A 394 25.03 -5.67 -4.67
CA SER A 394 26.21 -4.88 -5.04
C SER A 394 25.83 -3.52 -5.68
N GLU A 395 24.72 -3.47 -6.39
CA GLU A 395 24.20 -2.22 -6.95
C GLU A 395 23.59 -1.35 -5.84
N ALA A 396 22.88 -1.95 -4.88
CA ALA A 396 22.34 -1.22 -3.72
C ALA A 396 23.45 -0.52 -2.93
N GLU A 397 24.53 -1.22 -2.62
CA GLU A 397 25.69 -0.64 -1.95
C GLU A 397 26.35 0.48 -2.77
N ARG A 398 26.59 0.23 -4.07
CA ARG A 398 27.21 1.20 -4.97
C ARG A 398 26.39 2.50 -5.07
N VAL A 399 25.08 2.38 -5.32
CA VAL A 399 24.18 3.54 -5.44
C VAL A 399 24.11 4.33 -4.14
N SER A 400 24.10 3.65 -3.00
CA SER A 400 24.11 4.29 -1.68
C SER A 400 25.39 5.07 -1.41
N ILE A 401 26.57 4.53 -1.79
CA ILE A 401 27.85 5.23 -1.68
C ILE A 401 27.88 6.47 -2.59
N GLN A 402 27.32 6.37 -3.79
CA GLN A 402 27.21 7.50 -4.72
C GLN A 402 26.29 8.60 -4.17
N LEU A 403 25.12 8.23 -3.59
CA LEU A 403 24.21 9.15 -2.92
C LEU A 403 24.88 9.84 -1.72
N LYS A 404 25.59 9.08 -0.87
CA LYS A 404 26.39 9.64 0.22
C LYS A 404 27.30 10.76 -0.29
N SER A 405 28.04 10.50 -1.36
CA SER A 405 28.99 11.45 -1.92
C SER A 405 28.30 12.74 -2.41
N LEU A 406 27.14 12.60 -3.09
CA LEU A 406 26.34 13.74 -3.54
C LEU A 406 25.83 14.59 -2.37
N ILE A 407 25.29 13.93 -1.33
CA ILE A 407 24.74 14.61 -0.15
C ILE A 407 25.83 15.35 0.61
N LEU A 408 26.98 14.73 0.87
CA LEU A 408 28.07 15.34 1.63
C LEU A 408 28.77 16.47 0.84
N ASN A 409 28.82 16.39 -0.49
CA ASN A 409 29.32 17.48 -1.32
C ASN A 409 28.41 18.71 -1.26
N ASP A 410 27.08 18.51 -1.24
CA ASP A 410 26.09 19.59 -1.17
C ASP A 410 25.91 20.12 0.27
N LYS A 411 25.99 19.20 1.26
CA LYS A 411 25.84 19.49 2.69
C LYS A 411 27.02 18.97 3.52
N PRO A 412 28.19 19.62 3.49
CA PRO A 412 29.39 19.10 4.18
C PRO A 412 29.24 18.96 5.71
N GLY A 413 28.29 19.68 6.30
CA GLY A 413 28.02 19.65 7.74
C GLY A 413 26.88 18.71 8.16
N TYR A 414 26.41 17.82 7.29
CA TYR A 414 25.32 16.90 7.64
C TYR A 414 25.67 16.04 8.83
N GLN A 415 24.78 15.96 9.81
CA GLN A 415 24.91 15.08 10.99
C GLN A 415 23.71 14.14 11.04
N PRO A 416 23.94 12.83 11.22
CA PRO A 416 22.87 11.87 11.39
C PRO A 416 22.15 12.07 12.73
N SER A 417 20.89 11.69 12.81
CA SER A 417 20.13 11.72 14.06
C SER A 417 20.72 10.78 15.13
N THR A 418 20.39 11.03 16.39
CA THR A 418 20.82 10.19 17.52
C THR A 418 20.44 8.72 17.28
N ARG A 419 19.24 8.45 16.75
CA ARG A 419 18.76 7.11 16.44
C ARG A 419 19.60 6.43 15.36
N VAL A 420 19.96 7.16 14.31
CA VAL A 420 20.87 6.64 13.27
C VAL A 420 22.25 6.31 13.86
N CYS A 421 22.73 7.14 14.80
CA CYS A 421 23.98 6.85 15.51
C CYS A 421 23.89 5.58 16.37
N GLU A 422 22.73 5.28 16.95
CA GLU A 422 22.48 4.03 17.69
C GLU A 422 22.50 2.82 16.74
N LEU A 423 21.86 2.93 15.58
CA LEU A 423 21.93 1.90 14.54
C LEU A 423 23.39 1.66 14.09
N ILE A 424 24.18 2.71 13.88
CA ILE A 424 25.61 2.59 13.55
C ILE A 424 26.36 1.81 14.61
N LYS A 425 26.10 2.06 15.92
CA LYS A 425 26.71 1.30 17.02
C LYS A 425 26.30 -0.17 16.99
N LEU A 426 25.01 -0.43 16.74
CA LEU A 426 24.49 -1.79 16.62
C LEU A 426 25.17 -2.55 15.48
N VAL A 427 25.25 -1.96 14.29
CA VAL A 427 25.87 -2.56 13.10
C VAL A 427 27.35 -2.86 13.35
N LYS A 428 28.11 -1.94 13.97
CA LYS A 428 29.52 -2.16 14.36
C LYS A 428 29.70 -3.35 15.29
N LYS A 429 28.76 -3.53 16.22
CA LYS A 429 28.83 -4.61 17.23
C LYS A 429 28.38 -5.95 16.67
N THR A 430 27.40 -5.99 15.78
CA THR A 430 26.72 -7.22 15.37
C THR A 430 27.15 -7.76 14.01
N VAL A 431 27.70 -6.90 13.13
CA VAL A 431 28.14 -7.30 11.79
C VAL A 431 29.64 -7.11 11.63
N HIS A 432 30.10 -5.90 11.39
CA HIS A 432 31.52 -5.57 11.25
C HIS A 432 31.76 -4.07 11.41
N PRO A 433 32.86 -3.61 12.04
CA PRO A 433 33.18 -2.19 12.18
C PRO A 433 33.32 -1.43 10.86
N ASP A 434 33.80 -2.08 9.80
CA ASP A 434 34.02 -1.50 8.48
C ASP A 434 32.91 -1.86 7.47
N TYR A 435 31.73 -2.25 7.96
CA TYR A 435 30.62 -2.56 7.04
C TYR A 435 30.14 -1.31 6.31
N ALA A 436 30.02 -1.40 4.99
CA ALA A 436 29.70 -0.25 4.11
C ALA A 436 28.44 0.54 4.51
N LEU A 437 27.47 -0.12 5.16
CA LEU A 437 26.28 0.51 5.68
C LEU A 437 26.58 1.65 6.66
N ILE A 438 27.58 1.49 7.50
CA ILE A 438 27.99 2.50 8.50
C ILE A 438 28.34 3.82 7.83
N GLU A 439 29.05 3.75 6.72
CA GLU A 439 29.51 4.94 6.01
C GLU A 439 28.36 5.69 5.32
N VAL A 440 27.39 4.99 4.78
CA VAL A 440 26.25 5.63 4.10
C VAL A 440 25.25 6.17 5.10
N LEU A 441 25.06 5.53 6.25
CA LEU A 441 24.20 6.03 7.34
C LEU A 441 24.62 7.40 7.85
N LYS A 442 25.93 7.73 7.83
CA LYS A 442 26.45 9.06 8.21
C LYS A 442 25.89 10.19 7.33
N ALA A 443 25.36 9.87 6.15
CA ALA A 443 24.74 10.84 5.24
C ALA A 443 23.20 10.70 5.15
N GLY A 444 22.56 9.97 6.07
CA GLY A 444 21.12 9.72 6.00
C GLY A 444 20.69 8.82 4.85
N VAL A 445 21.59 7.98 4.36
CA VAL A 445 21.36 6.98 3.32
C VAL A 445 21.47 5.60 3.93
N ALA A 446 20.60 4.67 3.54
CA ALA A 446 20.72 3.26 3.88
C ALA A 446 20.53 2.38 2.64
N PHE A 447 20.95 1.14 2.77
CA PHE A 447 20.58 0.09 1.84
C PHE A 447 20.15 -1.16 2.61
N HIS A 448 19.29 -1.99 1.99
CA HIS A 448 19.03 -3.34 2.48
C HIS A 448 18.76 -4.33 1.34
N TYR A 449 19.01 -5.59 1.63
CA TYR A 449 18.77 -6.74 0.75
C TYR A 449 18.54 -8.01 1.58
N GLY A 450 18.01 -9.08 0.94
CA GLY A 450 17.49 -10.27 1.63
C GLY A 450 18.42 -10.95 2.62
N ASN A 451 19.75 -10.93 2.40
CA ASN A 451 20.72 -11.61 3.25
C ASN A 451 21.23 -10.78 4.46
N MET A 452 20.68 -9.60 4.68
CA MET A 452 21.03 -8.80 5.86
C MET A 452 20.38 -9.34 7.13
N PRO A 453 21.06 -9.19 8.30
CA PRO A 453 20.46 -9.53 9.59
C PRO A 453 19.12 -8.80 9.78
N LEU A 454 18.09 -9.56 10.16
CA LEU A 454 16.72 -9.07 10.23
C LEU A 454 16.54 -7.89 11.18
N ALA A 455 17.22 -7.92 12.35
CA ALA A 455 17.16 -6.82 13.31
C ALA A 455 17.67 -5.49 12.72
N ILE A 456 18.72 -5.53 11.90
CA ILE A 456 19.27 -4.34 11.24
C ILE A 456 18.32 -3.86 10.15
N ARG A 457 17.76 -4.77 9.36
CA ARG A 457 16.80 -4.42 8.32
C ARG A 457 15.55 -3.76 8.91
N ASN A 458 14.97 -4.35 9.95
CA ASN A 458 13.79 -3.79 10.62
C ASN A 458 14.08 -2.38 11.19
N GLU A 459 15.27 -2.17 11.76
CA GLU A 459 15.62 -0.85 12.28
C GLU A 459 15.83 0.18 11.17
N ILE A 460 16.45 -0.21 10.04
CA ILE A 460 16.54 0.66 8.85
C ILE A 460 15.15 1.08 8.37
N GLU A 461 14.22 0.13 8.24
CA GLU A 461 12.84 0.40 7.80
C GLU A 461 12.11 1.33 8.76
N ASN A 462 12.27 1.13 10.08
CA ASN A 462 11.68 2.00 11.11
C ASN A 462 12.22 3.43 11.02
N LEU A 463 13.53 3.59 10.88
CA LEU A 463 14.16 4.91 10.75
C LEU A 463 13.78 5.60 9.42
N PHE A 464 13.61 4.84 8.35
CA PHE A 464 13.14 5.34 7.07
C PHE A 464 11.68 5.82 7.16
N LYS A 465 10.78 5.05 7.77
CA LYS A 465 9.37 5.44 8.01
C LYS A 465 9.25 6.72 8.84
N ARG A 466 10.17 6.94 9.78
CA ARG A 466 10.23 8.16 10.62
C ARG A 466 10.87 9.36 9.92
N GLY A 467 11.52 9.16 8.78
CA GLY A 467 12.24 10.21 8.07
C GLY A 467 13.65 10.51 8.60
N ASP A 468 14.17 9.71 9.55
CA ASP A 468 15.56 9.80 10.03
C ASP A 468 16.57 9.39 8.93
N ILE A 469 16.15 8.54 8.00
CA ILE A 469 16.86 8.14 6.79
C ILE A 469 16.12 8.72 5.59
N SER A 470 16.80 9.52 4.75
CA SER A 470 16.20 10.20 3.60
C SER A 470 16.14 9.32 2.36
N PHE A 471 17.11 8.43 2.17
CA PHE A 471 17.22 7.55 1.02
C PHE A 471 17.42 6.11 1.46
N LEU A 472 16.57 5.22 0.96
CA LEU A 472 16.73 3.77 1.13
C LEU A 472 16.88 3.11 -0.23
N VAL A 473 18.00 2.41 -0.45
CA VAL A 473 18.27 1.65 -1.67
C VAL A 473 18.04 0.16 -1.38
N CYS A 474 17.13 -0.49 -2.09
CA CYS A 474 16.76 -1.87 -1.80
C CYS A 474 16.66 -2.74 -3.06
N THR A 475 16.71 -4.05 -2.84
CA THR A 475 16.35 -5.08 -3.83
C THR A 475 14.96 -5.63 -3.53
N SER A 476 14.40 -6.44 -4.45
CA SER A 476 13.18 -7.22 -4.15
C SER A 476 13.50 -8.22 -3.03
N THR A 477 12.96 -7.97 -1.85
CA THR A 477 13.16 -8.81 -0.67
C THR A 477 11.85 -9.41 -0.20
#